data_c9c9f179c3d05db690230403be9c0e9d
#
_entry.id   c9c9f179c3d05db690230403be9c0e9d
#
_cell.length_a   1.000
_cell.length_b   1.000
_cell.length_c   1.000
_cell.angle_alpha   90.00
_cell.angle_beta   90.00
_cell.angle_gamma   90.00
#
_symmetry.space_group_name_H-M   'P 1'
#
loop_
_entity.id
_entity.type
_entity.pdbx_description
1 polymer ?
#
loop_
_entity_poly.entity_id
_entity_poly.type
_entity_poly.pdbx_seq_one_letter_code
_entity_poly.pdbx_strand_id
1 'polypeptide(L)'
;MVNIIVVFPKLEDAKNIRNLLARNGYSVIGVCCTGAQVLQIIDNLEDGIVICGYRFNDMMYADLRESLASSFQMLLVASMHILESCDRRDIVSLPLPLRIGDLANTLEMMAA
;
A
#
# COMPACT_ATOMS: atom_id res chain seq x y z
N MET A 1 14.87 7.95 3.99
CA MET A 1 13.83 7.13 4.62
C MET A 1 12.57 7.15 3.77
N VAL A 2 11.97 6.01 3.49
CA VAL A 2 10.78 5.96 2.66
C VAL A 2 9.52 6.21 3.48
N ASN A 3 8.59 7.00 2.96
CA ASN A 3 7.29 7.22 3.58
C ASN A 3 6.36 6.07 3.19
N ILE A 4 5.80 5.37 4.17
CA ILE A 4 4.90 4.26 3.93
C ILE A 4 3.53 4.57 4.51
N ILE A 5 2.49 4.39 3.69
CA ILE A 5 1.10 4.53 4.09
C ILE A 5 0.41 3.20 3.81
N VAL A 6 -0.40 2.73 4.76
CA VAL A 6 -1.12 1.47 4.63
C VAL A 6 -2.62 1.77 4.61
N VAL A 7 -3.34 1.23 3.61
CA VAL A 7 -4.78 1.43 3.48
C VAL A 7 -5.49 0.11 3.12
N PHE A 8 -6.43 -0.28 3.98
CA PHE A 8 -7.27 -1.48 3.80
C PHE A 8 -8.66 -1.17 4.33
N PRO A 9 -9.70 -1.83 3.81
CA PRO A 9 -11.07 -1.54 4.25
C PRO A 9 -11.30 -1.85 5.73
N LYS A 10 -10.57 -2.82 6.27
CA LYS A 10 -10.62 -3.15 7.70
C LYS A 10 -9.40 -2.57 8.39
N LEU A 11 -9.64 -1.75 9.39
CA LEU A 11 -8.56 -1.11 10.16
C LEU A 11 -7.62 -2.16 10.79
N GLU A 12 -8.16 -3.28 11.23
CA GLU A 12 -7.36 -4.37 11.81
C GLU A 12 -6.31 -4.88 10.84
N ASP A 13 -6.69 -5.09 9.56
CA ASP A 13 -5.76 -5.56 8.55
C ASP A 13 -4.64 -4.54 8.31
N ALA A 14 -5.00 -3.27 8.23
CA ALA A 14 -4.03 -2.19 8.07
C ALA A 14 -3.07 -2.12 9.25
N LYS A 15 -3.57 -2.25 10.47
CA LYS A 15 -2.76 -2.25 11.69
C LYS A 15 -1.82 -3.45 11.74
N ASN A 16 -2.27 -4.62 11.30
CA ASN A 16 -1.45 -5.82 11.28
C ASN A 16 -0.25 -5.66 10.35
N ILE A 17 -0.46 -5.08 9.19
CA ILE A 17 0.64 -4.81 8.25
C ILE A 17 1.59 -3.75 8.83
N ARG A 18 1.05 -2.69 9.42
CA ARG A 18 1.88 -1.68 10.10
C ARG A 18 2.76 -2.30 11.18
N ASN A 19 2.19 -3.18 12.01
CA ASN A 19 2.94 -3.82 13.09
C ASN A 19 4.04 -4.73 12.54
N LEU A 20 3.74 -5.45 11.47
CA LEU A 20 4.71 -6.31 10.80
C LEU A 20 5.89 -5.48 10.27
N LEU A 21 5.61 -4.36 9.64
CA LEU A 21 6.64 -3.47 9.12
C LEU A 21 7.44 -2.81 10.23
N ALA A 22 6.78 -2.37 11.30
CA ALA A 22 7.45 -1.73 12.43
C ALA A 22 8.46 -2.67 13.10
N ARG A 23 8.13 -3.96 13.23
CA ARG A 23 9.05 -4.96 13.79
C ARG A 23 10.29 -5.15 12.92
N ASN A 24 10.23 -4.77 11.67
CA ASN A 24 11.31 -4.94 10.70
C ASN A 24 11.99 -3.61 10.33
N GLY A 25 11.83 -2.60 11.16
CA GLY A 25 12.56 -1.34 11.03
C GLY A 25 11.94 -0.32 10.08
N TYR A 26 10.74 -0.57 9.56
CA TYR A 26 10.04 0.38 8.69
C TYR A 26 9.13 1.30 9.50
N SER A 27 9.07 2.54 9.08
CA SER A 27 8.21 3.55 9.70
C SER A 27 6.98 3.77 8.82
N VAL A 28 5.80 3.44 9.35
CA VAL A 28 4.52 3.65 8.67
C VAL A 28 3.92 4.96 9.21
N ILE A 29 3.75 5.93 8.33
CA ILE A 29 3.30 7.27 8.73
C ILE A 29 1.78 7.43 8.73
N GLY A 30 1.05 6.49 8.14
CA GLY A 30 -0.40 6.53 8.13
C GLY A 30 -1.03 5.16 7.99
N VAL A 31 -2.11 4.94 8.73
CA VAL A 31 -2.94 3.74 8.66
C VAL A 31 -4.35 4.21 8.34
N CYS A 32 -4.87 3.81 7.18
CA CYS A 32 -6.10 4.34 6.62
C CYS A 32 -7.08 3.25 6.25
N CYS A 33 -8.38 3.61 6.16
CA CYS A 33 -9.43 2.73 5.66
C CYS A 33 -10.07 3.26 4.38
N THR A 34 -9.73 4.48 3.98
CA THR A 34 -10.29 5.14 2.80
C THR A 34 -9.18 5.76 1.97
N GLY A 35 -9.44 5.89 0.66
CA GLY A 35 -8.55 6.61 -0.23
C GLY A 35 -8.47 8.09 0.10
N ALA A 36 -9.58 8.68 0.56
CA ALA A 36 -9.60 10.09 0.96
C ALA A 36 -8.60 10.38 2.09
N GLN A 37 -8.50 9.47 3.06
CA GLN A 37 -7.51 9.60 4.15
C GLN A 37 -6.08 9.57 3.61
N VAL A 38 -5.81 8.68 2.66
CA VAL A 38 -4.49 8.62 2.01
C VAL A 38 -4.17 9.93 1.32
N LEU A 39 -5.11 10.47 0.55
CA LEU A 39 -4.89 11.71 -0.20
C LEU A 39 -4.62 12.91 0.73
N GLN A 40 -5.25 12.94 1.90
CA GLN A 40 -4.97 13.98 2.89
C GLN A 40 -3.55 13.89 3.43
N ILE A 41 -3.06 12.69 3.68
CA ILE A 41 -1.71 12.48 4.20
C ILE A 41 -0.66 12.87 3.16
N ILE A 42 -0.84 12.44 1.91
CA ILE A 42 0.16 12.69 0.87
C ILE A 42 0.28 14.15 0.43
N ASP A 43 -0.72 14.98 0.73
CA ASP A 43 -0.65 16.41 0.43
C ASP A 43 0.57 17.08 1.07
N ASN A 44 1.08 16.53 2.16
CA ASN A 44 2.23 17.06 2.89
C ASN A 44 3.52 16.28 2.61
N LEU A 45 3.51 15.39 1.62
CA LEU A 45 4.64 14.53 1.29
C LEU A 45 5.06 14.73 -0.17
N GLU A 46 6.35 14.55 -0.43
CA GLU A 46 6.90 14.64 -1.77
C GLU A 46 6.84 13.29 -2.49
N ASP A 47 7.03 12.19 -1.75
CA ASP A 47 7.05 10.85 -2.29
C ASP A 47 6.63 9.83 -1.24
N GLY A 48 6.45 8.60 -1.65
CA GLY A 48 6.12 7.53 -0.73
C GLY A 48 5.63 6.27 -1.43
N ILE A 49 5.36 5.25 -0.60
CA ILE A 49 4.81 3.97 -1.04
C ILE A 49 3.48 3.77 -0.32
N VAL A 50 2.44 3.51 -1.10
CA VAL A 50 1.10 3.20 -0.58
C VAL A 50 0.89 1.69 -0.69
N ILE A 51 0.80 1.02 0.46
CA ILE A 51 0.49 -0.42 0.52
C ILE A 51 -1.01 -0.54 0.72
N CYS A 52 -1.69 -1.19 -0.21
CA CYS A 52 -3.16 -1.19 -0.22
C CYS A 52 -3.75 -2.54 -0.59
N GLY A 53 -5.00 -2.74 -0.16
CA GLY A 53 -5.84 -3.82 -0.65
C GLY A 53 -6.50 -3.46 -1.98
N TYR A 54 -7.30 -4.38 -2.49
CA TYR A 54 -8.00 -4.23 -3.77
C TYR A 54 -9.07 -3.13 -3.71
N ARG A 55 -9.73 -2.98 -2.56
CA ARG A 55 -10.86 -2.07 -2.36
C ARG A 55 -10.76 -1.40 -0.99
N PHE A 56 -11.23 -0.15 -0.92
CA PHE A 56 -11.36 0.59 0.33
C PHE A 56 -12.84 0.90 0.58
N ASN A 57 -13.13 1.61 1.65
CA ASN A 57 -14.52 1.93 1.98
C ASN A 57 -15.15 2.95 1.02
N ASP A 58 -14.34 3.75 0.33
CA ASP A 58 -14.81 4.83 -0.56
C ASP A 58 -14.40 4.68 -2.01
N MET A 59 -13.44 3.81 -2.33
CA MET A 59 -12.95 3.64 -3.70
C MET A 59 -12.16 2.35 -3.86
N MET A 60 -11.78 2.03 -5.09
CA MET A 60 -10.90 0.90 -5.40
C MET A 60 -9.45 1.37 -5.56
N TYR A 61 -8.52 0.42 -5.54
CA TYR A 61 -7.09 0.71 -5.73
C TYR A 61 -6.80 1.50 -7.01
N ALA A 62 -7.50 1.19 -8.09
CA ALA A 62 -7.29 1.86 -9.38
C ALA A 62 -7.67 3.35 -9.32
N ASP A 63 -8.73 3.67 -8.59
CA ASP A 63 -9.16 5.06 -8.41
C ASP A 63 -8.13 5.84 -7.61
N LEU A 64 -7.59 5.23 -6.56
CA LEU A 64 -6.56 5.86 -5.76
C LEU A 64 -5.29 6.07 -6.58
N ARG A 65 -4.89 5.08 -7.38
CA ARG A 65 -3.70 5.19 -8.23
C ARG A 65 -3.80 6.38 -9.17
N GLU A 66 -4.96 6.59 -9.77
CA GLU A 66 -5.18 7.73 -10.68
C GLU A 66 -5.03 9.08 -9.97
N SER A 67 -5.31 9.12 -8.68
CA SER A 67 -5.22 10.34 -7.88
C SER A 67 -3.82 10.59 -7.31
N LEU A 68 -2.92 9.61 -7.38
CA LEU A 68 -1.56 9.72 -6.87
C LEU A 68 -0.65 10.40 -7.88
N ALA A 69 0.22 11.29 -7.40
CA ALA A 69 1.29 11.84 -8.22
C ALA A 69 2.30 10.74 -8.57
N SER A 70 3.06 10.93 -9.63
CA SER A 70 4.03 9.95 -10.13
C SER A 70 5.16 9.65 -9.15
N SER A 71 5.38 10.52 -8.16
CA SER A 71 6.37 10.29 -7.11
C SER A 71 5.91 9.29 -6.05
N PHE A 72 4.65 8.88 -6.08
CA PHE A 72 4.12 7.86 -5.19
C PHE A 72 3.98 6.55 -5.92
N GLN A 73 4.41 5.46 -5.28
CA GLN A 73 4.29 4.11 -5.80
C GLN A 73 3.20 3.37 -5.05
N MET A 74 2.54 2.43 -5.72
CA MET A 74 1.50 1.61 -5.13
C MET A 74 1.95 0.15 -5.07
N LEU A 75 1.77 -0.47 -3.89
CA LEU A 75 1.96 -1.90 -3.69
C LEU A 75 0.60 -2.52 -3.36
N LEU A 76 0.06 -3.28 -4.31
CA LEU A 76 -1.23 -3.94 -4.16
C LEU A 76 -1.06 -5.31 -3.51
N VAL A 77 -1.74 -5.54 -2.39
CA VAL A 77 -1.73 -6.81 -1.68
C VAL A 77 -3.14 -7.40 -1.73
N ALA A 78 -3.28 -8.55 -2.37
CA ALA A 78 -4.58 -9.19 -2.55
C ALA A 78 -4.39 -10.69 -2.78
N SER A 79 -5.49 -11.47 -2.76
CA SER A 79 -5.40 -12.88 -3.10
C SER A 79 -4.92 -13.07 -4.54
N MET A 80 -4.26 -14.19 -4.82
CA MET A 80 -3.79 -14.50 -6.16
C MET A 80 -4.94 -14.47 -7.18
N HIS A 81 -6.11 -14.94 -6.78
CA HIS A 81 -7.29 -14.93 -7.63
C HIS A 81 -7.67 -13.51 -8.11
N ILE A 82 -7.64 -12.55 -7.18
CA ILE A 82 -7.90 -11.13 -7.51
C ILE A 82 -6.79 -10.56 -8.39
N LEU A 83 -5.53 -10.86 -8.05
CA LEU A 83 -4.38 -10.35 -8.81
C LEU A 83 -4.38 -10.82 -10.26
N GLU A 84 -4.82 -12.05 -10.51
CA GLU A 84 -4.90 -12.59 -11.87
C GLU A 84 -5.94 -11.90 -12.74
N SER A 85 -6.99 -11.35 -12.13
CA SER A 85 -8.12 -10.76 -12.85
C SER A 85 -8.10 -9.23 -12.91
N CYS A 86 -7.20 -8.56 -12.18
CA CYS A 86 -7.17 -7.11 -12.13
C CYS A 86 -6.08 -6.49 -13.00
N ASP A 87 -6.25 -5.22 -13.36
CA ASP A 87 -5.23 -4.45 -14.08
C ASP A 87 -4.13 -4.04 -13.09
N ARG A 88 -2.92 -4.52 -13.33
CA ARG A 88 -1.76 -4.26 -12.47
C ARG A 88 -0.64 -3.50 -13.20
N ARG A 89 -0.96 -2.86 -14.31
CA ARG A 89 0.03 -2.08 -15.04
C ARG A 89 0.52 -0.91 -14.17
N ASP A 90 1.81 -0.71 -14.14
CA ASP A 90 2.47 0.37 -13.40
C ASP A 90 2.31 0.28 -11.88
N ILE A 91 1.90 -0.87 -11.35
CA ILE A 91 1.87 -1.12 -9.91
C ILE A 91 2.59 -2.42 -9.57
N VAL A 92 3.17 -2.45 -8.38
CA VAL A 92 3.77 -3.67 -7.84
C VAL A 92 2.70 -4.41 -7.04
N SER A 93 2.73 -5.74 -7.07
CA SER A 93 1.74 -6.53 -6.34
C SER A 93 2.37 -7.71 -5.62
N LEU A 94 1.78 -8.09 -4.49
CA LEU A 94 2.14 -9.26 -3.72
C LEU A 94 0.89 -10.07 -3.37
N PRO A 95 0.94 -11.41 -3.49
CA PRO A 95 -0.21 -12.23 -3.14
C PRO A 95 -0.32 -12.45 -1.64
N LEU A 96 -1.55 -12.73 -1.19
CA LEU A 96 -1.80 -13.22 0.15
C LEU A 96 -1.65 -14.74 0.17
N PRO A 97 -1.18 -15.34 1.27
CA PRO A 97 -0.78 -14.71 2.53
C PRO A 97 0.53 -13.95 2.40
N LEU A 98 0.59 -12.78 3.04
CA LEU A 98 1.75 -11.90 2.96
C LEU A 98 2.88 -12.42 3.84
N ARG A 99 4.08 -12.57 3.26
CA ARG A 99 5.29 -12.98 3.98
C ARG A 99 6.21 -11.79 4.15
N ILE A 100 6.78 -11.64 5.35
CA ILE A 100 7.63 -10.48 5.65
C ILE A 100 8.86 -10.41 4.74
N GLY A 101 9.46 -11.55 4.40
CA GLY A 101 10.62 -11.56 3.51
C GLY A 101 10.29 -11.01 2.13
N ASP A 102 9.15 -11.41 1.57
CA ASP A 102 8.69 -10.92 0.27
C ASP A 102 8.36 -9.43 0.34
N LEU A 103 7.70 -9.01 1.41
CA LEU A 103 7.36 -7.60 1.61
C LEU A 103 8.61 -6.73 1.74
N ALA A 104 9.57 -7.14 2.57
CA ALA A 104 10.82 -6.39 2.76
C ALA A 104 11.62 -6.28 1.47
N ASN A 105 11.78 -7.38 0.73
CA ASN A 105 12.50 -7.37 -0.54
C ASN A 105 11.82 -6.46 -1.57
N THR A 106 10.50 -6.49 -1.63
CA THR A 106 9.73 -5.65 -2.53
C THR A 106 9.88 -4.17 -2.18
N LEU A 107 9.79 -3.83 -0.90
CA LEU A 107 9.97 -2.44 -0.46
C LEU A 107 11.37 -1.92 -0.74
N GLU A 108 12.41 -2.74 -0.57
CA GLU A 108 13.77 -2.35 -0.91
C GLU A 108 13.90 -2.05 -2.41
N MET A 109 13.29 -2.87 -3.24
CA MET A 109 13.27 -2.67 -4.69
C MET A 109 12.57 -1.38 -5.07
N MET A 110 11.42 -1.11 -4.46
CA MET A 110 10.61 0.09 -4.75
C MET A 110 11.30 1.37 -4.27
N ALA A 111 12.02 1.31 -3.16
CA ALA A 111 12.71 2.46 -2.57
C ALA A 111 14.06 2.77 -3.23
N ALA A 112 14.56 1.87 -4.05
CA ALA A 112 15.87 2.02 -4.70
C ALA A 112 15.90 3.11 -5.76
#